data_6c3284660488f355790a7f8b517cf146
#
_entry.id   6c3284660488f355790a7f8b517cf146
#
_cell.length_a   1.000
_cell.length_b   1.000
_cell.length_c   1.000
_cell.angle_alpha   90.00
_cell.angle_beta   90.00
_cell.angle_gamma   90.00
#
_symmetry.space_group_name_H-M   'P 1'
#
loop_
_entity.id
_entity.type
_entity.pdbx_description
1 polymer ?
#
loop_
_entity_poly.entity_id
_entity_poly.type
_entity_poly.pdbx_seq_one_letter_code
_entity_poly.pdbx_strand_id
1 'polypeptide(L)'
;ADNVCAEILKHHGECIAVQANVSDPAAVKMPFAQSISHFGSIDLLINNAGILLFKEITNIQDDEFDRIIDINFKSVFYALREASTKISDNGRVVTISSTVTRMMLPKYGAYAATKAAVEQLTRTFAREMGTRGITANIVSPGPVDTELFRVGKTIQDIERMSAMAALGRLGKVDDIAQVVLFLVSDEARWINGQNIAINGGII
;
A
#
# COMPACT_ATOMS: atom_id res chain seq x y z
N ALA A 1 -13.55 -4.58 7.64
CA ALA A 1 -12.71 -4.86 8.82
C ALA A 1 -13.23 -6.09 9.56
N ASP A 2 -14.53 -6.15 9.93
CA ASP A 2 -15.08 -7.22 10.77
C ASP A 2 -14.92 -8.62 10.18
N ASN A 3 -15.11 -8.78 8.86
CA ASN A 3 -14.89 -10.06 8.17
C ASN A 3 -13.41 -10.50 8.25
N VAL A 4 -12.46 -9.56 8.17
CA VAL A 4 -11.04 -9.86 8.29
C VAL A 4 -10.69 -10.27 9.72
N CYS A 5 -11.21 -9.55 10.72
CA CYS A 5 -11.05 -9.94 12.12
C CYS A 5 -11.64 -11.32 12.41
N ALA A 6 -12.85 -11.61 11.91
CA ALA A 6 -13.48 -12.91 12.08
C ALA A 6 -12.63 -14.05 11.50
N GLU A 7 -12.00 -13.83 10.34
CA GLU A 7 -11.12 -14.83 9.72
C GLU A 7 -9.82 -15.03 10.51
N ILE A 8 -9.21 -13.95 11.01
CA ILE A 8 -8.00 -14.03 11.85
C ILE A 8 -8.29 -14.80 13.14
N LEU A 9 -9.40 -14.48 13.82
CA LEU A 9 -9.82 -15.16 15.05
C LEU A 9 -10.10 -16.64 14.84
N LYS A 10 -10.71 -17.00 13.69
CA LYS A 10 -10.97 -18.40 13.31
C LYS A 10 -9.68 -19.22 13.17
N HIS A 11 -8.57 -18.57 12.79
CA HIS A 11 -7.24 -19.19 12.73
C HIS A 11 -6.41 -18.99 14.01
N HIS A 12 -7.07 -18.72 15.15
CA HIS A 12 -6.46 -18.55 16.47
C HIS A 12 -5.48 -17.35 16.57
N GLY A 13 -5.58 -16.39 15.64
CA GLY A 13 -4.87 -15.10 15.75
C GLY A 13 -5.64 -14.12 16.62
N GLU A 14 -4.98 -13.06 17.06
CA GLU A 14 -5.61 -11.93 17.75
C GLU A 14 -5.82 -10.76 16.77
N CYS A 15 -6.92 -10.04 16.91
CA CYS A 15 -7.24 -8.93 16.02
C CYS A 15 -8.12 -7.88 16.69
N ILE A 16 -7.85 -6.64 16.43
CA ILE A 16 -8.73 -5.50 16.71
C ILE A 16 -9.01 -4.72 15.41
N ALA A 17 -10.23 -4.23 15.26
CA ALA A 17 -10.60 -3.31 14.19
C ALA A 17 -10.68 -1.89 14.73
N VAL A 18 -9.92 -0.97 14.16
CA VAL A 18 -9.90 0.44 14.55
C VAL A 18 -10.39 1.28 13.38
N GLN A 19 -11.54 1.93 13.54
CA GLN A 19 -12.04 2.86 12.54
C GLN A 19 -11.30 4.20 12.65
N ALA A 20 -10.62 4.62 11.58
CA ALA A 20 -9.93 5.89 11.50
C ALA A 20 -10.02 6.49 10.11
N ASN A 21 -10.18 7.80 10.03
CA ASN A 21 -9.99 8.53 8.78
C ASN A 21 -8.49 8.72 8.54
N VAL A 22 -7.93 8.01 7.58
CA VAL A 22 -6.49 8.06 7.29
C VAL A 22 -6.01 9.41 6.72
N SER A 23 -6.92 10.28 6.27
CA SER A 23 -6.59 11.65 5.84
C SER A 23 -6.47 12.64 6.99
N ASP A 24 -6.88 12.25 8.21
CA ASP A 24 -6.76 13.06 9.41
C ASP A 24 -5.53 12.63 10.23
N PRO A 25 -4.54 13.53 10.40
CA PRO A 25 -3.32 13.21 11.16
C PRO A 25 -3.57 12.88 12.64
N ALA A 26 -4.65 13.40 13.23
CA ALA A 26 -5.02 13.07 14.60
C ALA A 26 -5.64 11.66 14.68
N ALA A 27 -6.50 11.31 13.72
CA ALA A 27 -7.13 10.01 13.66
C ALA A 27 -6.12 8.88 13.39
N VAL A 28 -5.05 9.12 12.61
CA VAL A 28 -4.00 8.11 12.33
C VAL A 28 -3.24 7.69 13.61
N LYS A 29 -3.19 8.53 14.64
CA LYS A 29 -2.56 8.17 15.92
C LYS A 29 -3.31 7.07 16.68
N MET A 30 -4.63 6.98 16.51
CA MET A 30 -5.46 6.02 17.27
C MET A 30 -5.11 4.56 16.98
N PRO A 31 -5.00 4.09 15.73
CA PRO A 31 -4.61 2.72 15.44
C PRO A 31 -3.28 2.34 16.11
N PHE A 32 -2.28 3.22 16.08
CA PHE A 32 -1.00 2.97 16.74
C PHE A 32 -1.14 2.86 18.26
N ALA A 33 -1.87 3.80 18.89
CA ALA A 33 -2.07 3.78 20.33
C ALA A 33 -2.85 2.54 20.79
N GLN A 34 -3.92 2.18 20.08
CA GLN A 34 -4.73 1.01 20.41
C GLN A 34 -3.97 -0.30 20.16
N SER A 35 -3.17 -0.40 19.08
CA SER A 35 -2.34 -1.57 18.84
C SER A 35 -1.32 -1.78 19.94
N ILE A 36 -0.62 -0.72 20.38
CA ILE A 36 0.35 -0.81 21.48
C ILE A 36 -0.36 -1.17 22.79
N SER A 37 -1.52 -0.57 23.08
CA SER A 37 -2.29 -0.88 24.28
C SER A 37 -2.77 -2.32 24.34
N HIS A 38 -3.10 -2.92 23.18
CA HIS A 38 -3.68 -4.26 23.11
C HIS A 38 -2.61 -5.34 22.94
N PHE A 39 -1.62 -5.13 22.07
CA PHE A 39 -0.60 -6.11 21.72
C PHE A 39 0.78 -5.87 22.34
N GLY A 40 0.99 -4.72 22.99
CA GLY A 40 2.25 -4.33 23.62
C GLY A 40 3.25 -3.66 22.68
N SER A 41 3.34 -4.06 21.42
CA SER A 41 4.27 -3.51 20.41
C SER A 41 3.64 -3.42 19.02
N ILE A 42 4.35 -2.76 18.10
CA ILE A 42 4.07 -2.77 16.67
C ILE A 42 5.38 -3.16 15.97
N ASP A 43 5.39 -4.27 15.29
CA ASP A 43 6.56 -4.80 14.61
C ASP A 43 6.47 -4.62 13.09
N LEU A 44 5.23 -4.56 12.56
CA LEU A 44 4.95 -4.46 11.12
C LEU A 44 3.98 -3.32 10.83
N LEU A 45 4.27 -2.54 9.78
CA LEU A 45 3.35 -1.55 9.23
C LEU A 45 3.12 -1.82 7.74
N ILE A 46 1.87 -2.04 7.35
CA ILE A 46 1.48 -2.18 5.94
C ILE A 46 0.63 -0.97 5.53
N ASN A 47 1.19 -0.07 4.75
CA ASN A 47 0.47 1.07 4.15
C ASN A 47 -0.26 0.59 2.89
N ASN A 48 -1.51 0.15 3.05
CA ASN A 48 -2.32 -0.41 1.97
C ASN A 48 -3.50 0.49 1.58
N ALA A 49 -3.98 1.33 2.49
CA ALA A 49 -5.13 2.21 2.22
C ALA A 49 -4.90 3.09 0.99
N GLY A 50 -5.91 3.18 0.13
CA GLY A 50 -5.82 3.99 -1.08
C GLY A 50 -7.10 3.97 -1.90
N ILE A 51 -7.24 4.98 -2.74
CA ILE A 51 -8.34 5.11 -3.71
C ILE A 51 -7.77 5.28 -5.12
N LEU A 52 -8.60 4.96 -6.11
CA LEU A 52 -8.32 5.21 -7.52
C LEU A 52 -9.08 6.47 -7.97
N LEU A 53 -8.39 7.36 -8.67
CA LEU A 53 -9.00 8.40 -9.49
C LEU A 53 -8.67 8.09 -10.95
N PHE A 54 -9.67 7.62 -11.70
CA PHE A 54 -9.53 7.24 -13.11
C PHE A 54 -10.17 8.30 -13.99
N LYS A 55 -9.40 9.40 -14.26
CA LYS A 55 -9.89 10.58 -14.94
C LYS A 55 -8.76 11.30 -15.67
N GLU A 56 -9.05 11.90 -16.82
CA GLU A 56 -8.09 12.75 -17.54
C GLU A 56 -7.76 13.99 -16.72
N ILE A 57 -6.51 14.45 -16.75
CA ILE A 57 -6.03 15.58 -15.94
C ILE A 57 -6.90 16.82 -16.13
N THR A 58 -7.30 17.08 -17.37
CA THR A 58 -8.15 18.24 -17.72
C THR A 58 -9.54 18.22 -17.10
N ASN A 59 -10.00 17.05 -16.66
CA ASN A 59 -11.36 16.85 -16.14
C ASN A 59 -11.40 16.65 -14.60
N ILE A 60 -10.23 16.58 -13.94
CA ILE A 60 -10.13 16.41 -12.48
C ILE A 60 -10.54 17.72 -11.81
N GLN A 61 -11.46 17.65 -10.85
CA GLN A 61 -11.83 18.79 -10.00
C GLN A 61 -10.87 18.91 -8.82
N ASP A 62 -10.74 20.10 -8.26
CA ASP A 62 -9.79 20.38 -7.16
C ASP A 62 -10.07 19.51 -5.93
N ASP A 63 -11.34 19.32 -5.57
CA ASP A 63 -11.74 18.46 -4.44
C ASP A 63 -11.45 16.97 -4.66
N GLU A 64 -11.55 16.48 -5.90
CA GLU A 64 -11.17 15.12 -6.26
C GLU A 64 -9.64 14.94 -6.15
N PHE A 65 -8.89 15.96 -6.61
CA PHE A 65 -7.43 15.96 -6.51
C PHE A 65 -6.97 16.03 -5.06
N ASP A 66 -7.52 16.92 -4.26
CA ASP A 66 -7.22 17.04 -2.85
C ASP A 66 -7.52 15.73 -2.11
N ARG A 67 -8.65 15.11 -2.40
CA ARG A 67 -9.04 13.84 -1.78
C ARG A 67 -8.07 12.71 -2.09
N ILE A 68 -7.60 12.57 -3.34
CA ILE A 68 -6.64 11.51 -3.66
C ILE A 68 -5.28 11.77 -3.04
N ILE A 69 -4.83 13.02 -2.96
CA ILE A 69 -3.61 13.41 -2.24
C ILE A 69 -3.74 13.07 -0.75
N ASP A 70 -4.84 13.44 -0.12
CA ASP A 70 -5.06 13.21 1.31
C ASP A 70 -5.04 11.72 1.65
N ILE A 71 -5.76 10.89 0.86
CA ILE A 71 -5.88 9.47 1.14
C ILE A 71 -4.64 8.68 0.70
N ASN A 72 -4.09 8.94 -0.49
CA ASN A 72 -3.02 8.10 -1.02
C ASN A 72 -1.62 8.54 -0.59
N PHE A 73 -1.40 9.83 -0.34
CA PHE A 73 -0.08 10.36 -0.02
C PHE A 73 0.04 10.80 1.44
N LYS A 74 -0.82 11.72 1.90
CA LYS A 74 -0.72 12.24 3.27
C LYS A 74 -0.92 11.14 4.32
N SER A 75 -1.81 10.17 4.07
CA SER A 75 -2.01 9.03 4.98
C SER A 75 -0.73 8.24 5.21
N VAL A 76 0.02 7.94 4.14
CA VAL A 76 1.29 7.23 4.23
C VAL A 76 2.32 8.06 4.98
N PHE A 77 2.40 9.37 4.71
CA PHE A 77 3.27 10.26 5.47
C PHE A 77 2.93 10.25 6.97
N TYR A 78 1.65 10.33 7.33
CA TYR A 78 1.23 10.31 8.73
C TYR A 78 1.56 8.97 9.40
N ALA A 79 1.32 7.86 8.72
CA ALA A 79 1.63 6.53 9.24
C ALA A 79 3.15 6.32 9.41
N LEU A 80 3.97 6.73 8.46
CA LEU A 80 5.44 6.65 8.57
C LEU A 80 5.96 7.54 9.71
N ARG A 81 5.39 8.74 9.89
CA ARG A 81 5.73 9.64 11.00
C ARG A 81 5.41 9.00 12.37
N GLU A 82 4.26 8.35 12.52
CA GLU A 82 3.94 7.62 13.76
C GLU A 82 4.86 6.40 13.94
N ALA A 83 5.11 5.65 12.87
CA ALA A 83 6.00 4.49 12.87
C ALA A 83 7.43 4.84 13.25
N SER A 84 7.93 6.02 12.88
CA SER A 84 9.31 6.43 13.19
C SER A 84 9.66 6.36 14.68
N THR A 85 8.68 6.48 15.56
CA THR A 85 8.87 6.45 17.02
C THR A 85 8.20 5.25 17.70
N LYS A 86 7.26 4.57 17.04
CA LYS A 86 6.39 3.57 17.68
C LYS A 86 6.61 2.15 17.18
N ILE A 87 7.21 1.96 16.00
CA ILE A 87 7.56 0.63 15.52
C ILE A 87 8.78 0.12 16.28
N SER A 88 8.80 -1.16 16.60
CA SER A 88 9.91 -1.83 17.28
C SER A 88 11.20 -1.77 16.44
N ASP A 89 12.35 -1.83 17.11
CA ASP A 89 13.62 -2.06 16.41
C ASP A 89 13.57 -3.40 15.66
N ASN A 90 14.23 -3.45 14.52
CA ASN A 90 14.12 -4.57 13.56
C ASN A 90 12.72 -4.75 12.94
N GLY A 91 11.85 -3.76 13.05
CA GLY A 91 10.52 -3.78 12.44
C GLY A 91 10.53 -3.75 10.92
N ARG A 92 9.37 -3.94 10.31
CA ARG A 92 9.20 -3.98 8.84
C ARG A 92 8.10 -3.03 8.41
N VAL A 93 8.35 -2.30 7.34
CA VAL A 93 7.35 -1.43 6.70
C VAL A 93 7.19 -1.83 5.24
N VAL A 94 5.95 -2.01 4.79
CA VAL A 94 5.64 -2.22 3.37
C VAL A 94 4.62 -1.18 2.94
N THR A 95 4.92 -0.48 1.84
CA THR A 95 4.01 0.49 1.23
C THR A 95 3.52 -0.04 -0.12
N ILE A 96 2.21 -0.11 -0.30
CA ILE A 96 1.61 -0.56 -1.56
C ILE A 96 1.53 0.62 -2.53
N SER A 97 2.34 0.53 -3.58
CA SER A 97 2.36 1.44 -4.73
C SER A 97 1.56 0.86 -5.90
N SER A 98 2.03 1.04 -7.11
CA SER A 98 1.44 0.49 -8.33
C SER A 98 2.44 0.51 -9.49
N THR A 99 2.38 -0.46 -10.39
CA THR A 99 3.14 -0.48 -11.64
C THR A 99 2.86 0.74 -12.54
N VAL A 100 1.70 1.40 -12.38
CA VAL A 100 1.35 2.60 -13.18
C VAL A 100 2.35 3.75 -13.01
N THR A 101 3.15 3.78 -11.93
CA THR A 101 4.21 4.77 -11.73
C THR A 101 5.31 4.71 -12.79
N ARG A 102 5.42 3.57 -13.49
CA ARG A 102 6.39 3.30 -14.56
C ARG A 102 5.75 3.24 -15.94
N MET A 103 4.44 3.53 -16.03
CA MET A 103 3.67 3.47 -17.27
C MET A 103 3.06 4.84 -17.57
N MET A 104 2.89 5.15 -18.84
CA MET A 104 2.21 6.37 -19.29
C MET A 104 0.76 6.05 -19.71
N LEU A 105 -0.05 5.64 -18.73
CA LEU A 105 -1.44 5.30 -19.00
C LEU A 105 -2.34 6.54 -18.89
N PRO A 106 -3.11 6.88 -19.94
CA PRO A 106 -4.12 7.92 -19.85
C PRO A 106 -5.09 7.67 -18.71
N LYS A 107 -5.59 8.74 -18.09
CA LYS A 107 -6.52 8.76 -16.96
C LYS A 107 -5.94 8.32 -15.59
N TYR A 108 -4.68 7.92 -15.53
CA TYR A 108 -4.03 7.53 -14.28
C TYR A 108 -3.12 8.63 -13.70
N GLY A 109 -3.05 9.82 -14.30
CA GLY A 109 -2.04 10.84 -13.96
C GLY A 109 -1.97 11.19 -12.47
N ALA A 110 -3.09 11.62 -11.86
CA ALA A 110 -3.13 11.97 -10.44
C ALA A 110 -2.85 10.76 -9.54
N TYR A 111 -3.43 9.59 -9.85
CA TYR A 111 -3.19 8.36 -9.10
C TYR A 111 -1.72 7.94 -9.16
N ALA A 112 -1.12 7.90 -10.36
CA ALA A 112 0.28 7.55 -10.54
C ALA A 112 1.22 8.51 -9.79
N ALA A 113 0.90 9.82 -9.81
CA ALA A 113 1.67 10.82 -9.06
C ALA A 113 1.66 10.55 -7.55
N THR A 114 0.51 10.23 -6.95
CA THR A 114 0.44 9.89 -5.52
C THR A 114 1.24 8.64 -5.18
N LYS A 115 1.18 7.62 -6.05
CA LYS A 115 1.93 6.37 -5.85
C LYS A 115 3.44 6.56 -6.03
N ALA A 116 3.88 7.36 -6.99
CA ALA A 116 5.29 7.74 -7.14
C ALA A 116 5.82 8.52 -5.93
N ALA A 117 5.00 9.42 -5.38
CA ALA A 117 5.36 10.19 -4.19
C ALA A 117 5.60 9.29 -2.97
N VAL A 118 4.73 8.31 -2.71
CA VAL A 118 4.92 7.39 -1.58
C VAL A 118 6.08 6.41 -1.79
N GLU A 119 6.44 6.09 -3.04
CA GLU A 119 7.65 5.31 -3.32
C GLU A 119 8.90 6.04 -2.81
N GLN A 120 9.03 7.33 -3.17
CA GLN A 120 10.19 8.12 -2.74
C GLN A 120 10.18 8.36 -1.23
N LEU A 121 9.01 8.63 -0.64
CA LEU A 121 8.86 8.79 0.80
C LEU A 121 9.31 7.54 1.56
N THR A 122 8.89 6.35 1.12
CA THR A 122 9.26 5.08 1.73
C THR A 122 10.76 4.78 1.60
N ARG A 123 11.38 5.10 0.45
CA ARG A 123 12.86 4.95 0.28
C ARG A 123 13.63 5.84 1.25
N THR A 124 13.18 7.09 1.44
CA THR A 124 13.82 8.02 2.38
C THR A 124 13.67 7.50 3.81
N PHE A 125 12.47 7.07 4.20
CA PHE A 125 12.20 6.48 5.51
C PHE A 125 13.07 5.24 5.77
N ALA A 126 13.26 4.37 4.77
CA ALA A 126 14.15 3.21 4.86
C ALA A 126 15.59 3.60 5.24
N ARG A 127 16.07 4.72 4.70
CA ARG A 127 17.40 5.23 5.00
C ARG A 127 17.50 5.82 6.39
N GLU A 128 16.49 6.58 6.80
CA GLU A 128 16.43 7.23 8.11
C GLU A 128 16.34 6.23 9.26
N MET A 129 15.61 5.13 9.06
CA MET A 129 15.35 4.12 10.09
C MET A 129 16.33 2.94 10.10
N GLY A 130 17.28 2.91 9.18
CA GLY A 130 18.21 1.79 9.01
C GLY A 130 19.07 1.49 10.24
N THR A 131 19.47 2.48 11.03
CA THR A 131 20.25 2.31 12.27
C THR A 131 19.48 1.57 13.37
N ARG A 132 18.15 1.55 13.28
CA ARG A 132 17.27 0.76 14.16
C ARG A 132 16.97 -0.63 13.63
N GLY A 133 17.62 -1.06 12.53
CA GLY A 133 17.35 -2.34 11.86
C GLY A 133 15.99 -2.40 11.15
N ILE A 134 15.26 -1.28 11.05
CA ILE A 134 13.95 -1.24 10.40
C ILE A 134 14.15 -1.22 8.88
N THR A 135 13.49 -2.14 8.18
CA THR A 135 13.43 -2.10 6.71
C THR A 135 12.10 -1.53 6.24
N ALA A 136 12.14 -0.75 5.15
CA ALA A 136 10.94 -0.21 4.52
C ALA A 136 11.02 -0.42 3.01
N ASN A 137 10.07 -1.18 2.47
CA ASN A 137 10.05 -1.56 1.06
C ASN A 137 8.72 -1.19 0.40
N ILE A 138 8.73 -1.15 -0.92
CA ILE A 138 7.58 -0.84 -1.74
C ILE A 138 7.19 -2.08 -2.54
N VAL A 139 5.91 -2.36 -2.61
CA VAL A 139 5.32 -3.35 -3.50
C VAL A 139 4.53 -2.59 -4.56
N SER A 140 4.80 -2.85 -5.84
CA SER A 140 4.13 -2.23 -6.98
C SER A 140 3.35 -3.30 -7.77
N PRO A 141 2.07 -3.56 -7.41
CA PRO A 141 1.24 -4.49 -8.16
C PRO A 141 0.96 -4.01 -9.58
N GLY A 142 0.83 -4.97 -10.50
CA GLY A 142 0.13 -4.79 -11.77
C GLY A 142 -1.40 -4.79 -11.57
N PRO A 143 -2.16 -5.05 -12.64
CA PRO A 143 -3.61 -5.22 -12.54
C PRO A 143 -3.95 -6.47 -11.72
N VAL A 144 -4.52 -6.26 -10.54
CA VAL A 144 -4.98 -7.33 -9.63
C VAL A 144 -6.50 -7.33 -9.60
N ASP A 145 -7.12 -8.51 -9.69
CA ASP A 145 -8.57 -8.66 -9.67
C ASP A 145 -9.15 -8.31 -8.29
N THR A 146 -9.54 -7.04 -8.14
CA THR A 146 -10.11 -6.46 -6.93
C THR A 146 -11.26 -5.52 -7.29
N GLU A 147 -12.11 -5.22 -6.33
CA GLU A 147 -13.17 -4.21 -6.51
C GLU A 147 -12.59 -2.86 -6.96
N LEU A 148 -11.50 -2.40 -6.35
CA LEU A 148 -10.82 -1.16 -6.71
C LEU A 148 -10.37 -1.16 -8.18
N PHE A 149 -9.83 -2.28 -8.67
CA PHE A 149 -9.38 -2.40 -10.06
C PHE A 149 -10.54 -2.32 -11.05
N ARG A 150 -11.71 -2.85 -10.70
CA ARG A 150 -12.89 -2.92 -11.58
C ARG A 150 -13.62 -1.58 -11.73
N VAL A 151 -13.38 -0.60 -10.84
CA VAL A 151 -14.03 0.71 -10.90
C VAL A 151 -13.81 1.39 -12.25
N GLY A 152 -14.91 1.74 -12.92
CA GLY A 152 -14.91 2.49 -14.19
C GLY A 152 -14.38 1.73 -15.41
N LYS A 153 -14.22 0.39 -15.34
CA LYS A 153 -13.70 -0.44 -16.43
C LYS A 153 -14.78 -1.34 -17.05
N THR A 154 -14.74 -1.45 -18.35
CA THR A 154 -15.53 -2.41 -19.12
C THR A 154 -14.86 -3.80 -19.11
N ILE A 155 -15.59 -4.83 -19.55
CA ILE A 155 -15.04 -6.19 -19.74
C ILE A 155 -13.85 -6.15 -20.71
N GLN A 156 -13.98 -5.40 -21.81
CA GLN A 156 -12.90 -5.25 -22.80
C GLN A 156 -11.64 -4.58 -22.22
N ASP A 157 -11.81 -3.59 -21.32
CA ASP A 157 -10.67 -2.98 -20.62
C ASP A 157 -9.95 -3.99 -19.75
N ILE A 158 -10.70 -4.84 -19.04
CA ILE A 158 -10.15 -5.88 -18.17
C ILE A 158 -9.39 -6.93 -19.00
N GLU A 159 -9.97 -7.40 -20.11
CA GLU A 159 -9.34 -8.35 -21.03
C GLU A 159 -8.05 -7.77 -21.63
N ARG A 160 -8.08 -6.51 -22.07
CA ARG A 160 -6.90 -5.82 -22.58
C ARG A 160 -5.79 -5.73 -21.53
N MET A 161 -6.12 -5.35 -20.29
CA MET A 161 -5.14 -5.25 -19.22
C MET A 161 -4.60 -6.62 -18.81
N SER A 162 -5.43 -7.66 -18.85
CA SER A 162 -5.00 -9.04 -18.63
C SER A 162 -3.99 -9.49 -19.69
N ALA A 163 -4.26 -9.17 -20.97
CA ALA A 163 -3.39 -9.51 -22.10
C ALA A 163 -2.05 -8.73 -22.11
N MET A 164 -1.95 -7.60 -21.40
CA MET A 164 -0.68 -6.86 -21.28
C MET A 164 0.34 -7.60 -20.40
N ALA A 165 -0.11 -8.43 -19.47
CA ALA A 165 0.78 -9.21 -18.63
C ALA A 165 1.37 -10.39 -19.44
N ALA A 166 2.69 -10.60 -19.39
CA ALA A 166 3.32 -11.74 -20.04
C ALA A 166 2.76 -13.09 -19.57
N LEU A 167 2.24 -13.16 -18.34
CA LEU A 167 1.57 -14.33 -17.79
C LEU A 167 0.11 -14.48 -18.28
N GLY A 168 -0.42 -13.56 -19.10
CA GLY A 168 -1.72 -13.64 -19.77
C GLY A 168 -2.94 -13.58 -18.83
N ARG A 169 -2.78 -13.10 -17.60
CA ARG A 169 -3.86 -13.02 -16.61
C ARG A 169 -3.75 -11.80 -15.70
N LEU A 170 -4.84 -11.43 -15.09
CA LEU A 170 -4.79 -10.54 -13.93
C LEU A 170 -4.07 -11.23 -12.76
N GLY A 171 -3.40 -10.43 -11.92
CA GLY A 171 -2.93 -10.88 -10.62
C GLY A 171 -4.10 -11.25 -9.70
N LYS A 172 -3.85 -12.14 -8.76
CA LYS A 172 -4.74 -12.42 -7.64
C LYS A 172 -4.22 -11.70 -6.39
N VAL A 173 -5.08 -11.50 -5.40
CA VAL A 173 -4.66 -10.92 -4.11
C VAL A 173 -3.51 -11.73 -3.51
N ASP A 174 -3.56 -13.05 -3.60
CA ASP A 174 -2.52 -13.95 -3.08
C ASP A 174 -1.16 -13.75 -3.79
N ASP A 175 -1.14 -13.42 -5.10
CA ASP A 175 0.12 -13.14 -5.80
C ASP A 175 0.87 -11.96 -5.14
N ILE A 176 0.13 -11.00 -4.56
CA ILE A 176 0.68 -9.85 -3.87
C ILE A 176 0.99 -10.18 -2.41
N ALA A 177 0.07 -10.85 -1.72
CA ALA A 177 0.17 -11.14 -0.29
C ALA A 177 1.41 -11.99 0.04
N GLN A 178 1.76 -12.97 -0.82
CA GLN A 178 2.95 -13.82 -0.62
C GLN A 178 4.27 -13.01 -0.64
N VAL A 179 4.35 -11.99 -1.52
CA VAL A 179 5.54 -11.13 -1.56
C VAL A 179 5.59 -10.19 -0.36
N VAL A 180 4.44 -9.66 0.07
CA VAL A 180 4.36 -8.88 1.31
C VAL A 180 4.80 -9.73 2.50
N LEU A 181 4.30 -10.98 2.61
CA LEU A 181 4.68 -11.91 3.66
C LEU A 181 6.19 -12.18 3.68
N PHE A 182 6.80 -12.40 2.51
CA PHE A 182 8.24 -12.54 2.39
C PHE A 182 8.98 -11.28 2.85
N LEU A 183 8.55 -10.09 2.44
CA LEU A 183 9.21 -8.83 2.79
C LEU A 183 9.16 -8.48 4.28
N VAL A 184 8.18 -9.01 5.02
CA VAL A 184 8.09 -8.81 6.47
C VAL A 184 8.77 -9.92 7.27
N SER A 185 9.28 -10.96 6.63
CA SER A 185 10.00 -12.07 7.27
C SER A 185 11.47 -11.74 7.51
N ASP A 186 12.15 -12.60 8.28
CA ASP A 186 13.57 -12.46 8.56
C ASP A 186 14.46 -12.75 7.35
N GLU A 187 13.98 -13.56 6.41
CA GLU A 187 14.68 -13.86 5.16
C GLU A 187 14.91 -12.60 4.31
N ALA A 188 14.04 -11.61 4.43
CA ALA A 188 14.13 -10.32 3.72
C ALA A 188 14.88 -9.23 4.49
N ARG A 189 15.53 -9.54 5.61
CA ARG A 189 16.18 -8.55 6.51
C ARG A 189 17.26 -7.68 5.85
N TRP A 190 17.77 -8.07 4.68
CA TRP A 190 18.75 -7.32 3.91
C TRP A 190 18.14 -6.59 2.70
N ILE A 191 16.80 -6.67 2.53
CA ILE A 191 16.07 -5.96 1.48
C ILE A 191 15.53 -4.67 2.10
N ASN A 192 16.06 -3.51 1.69
CA ASN A 192 15.67 -2.22 2.23
C ASN A 192 15.61 -1.15 1.14
N GLY A 193 14.58 -0.30 1.16
CA GLY A 193 14.37 0.78 0.19
C GLY A 193 14.03 0.31 -1.23
N GLN A 194 13.67 -0.95 -1.43
CA GLN A 194 13.42 -1.53 -2.75
C GLN A 194 11.96 -1.36 -3.17
N ASN A 195 11.75 -1.23 -4.48
CA ASN A 195 10.43 -1.26 -5.10
C ASN A 195 10.30 -2.52 -5.95
N ILE A 196 9.53 -3.48 -5.44
CA ILE A 196 9.33 -4.79 -6.05
C ILE A 196 8.06 -4.78 -6.88
N ALA A 197 8.21 -4.92 -8.20
CA ALA A 197 7.08 -5.03 -9.12
C ALA A 197 6.53 -6.46 -9.14
N ILE A 198 5.22 -6.58 -8.90
CA ILE A 198 4.48 -7.84 -8.96
C ILE A 198 3.37 -7.66 -9.99
N ASN A 199 3.70 -7.85 -11.26
CA ASN A 199 2.85 -7.38 -12.35
C ASN A 199 2.68 -8.40 -13.49
N GLY A 200 3.15 -9.64 -13.33
CA GLY A 200 3.04 -10.66 -14.36
C GLY A 200 3.84 -10.37 -15.62
N GLY A 201 4.88 -9.51 -15.54
CA GLY A 201 5.72 -9.14 -16.67
C GLY A 201 5.09 -8.10 -17.61
N ILE A 202 4.34 -7.15 -17.05
CA ILE A 202 3.80 -6.01 -17.83
C ILE A 202 4.91 -5.03 -18.25
N ILE A 203 5.89 -4.82 -17.37
CA ILE A 203 7.08 -3.97 -17.60
C ILE A 203 8.31 -4.61 -16.97
#